data_d25ad38ad4c2ba1e6622e8412a1398c4
#
_entry.id   d25ad38ad4c2ba1e6622e8412a1398c4
#
_cell.length_a   1.000
_cell.length_b   1.000
_cell.length_c   1.000
_cell.angle_alpha   90.00
_cell.angle_beta   90.00
_cell.angle_gamma   90.00
#
_symmetry.space_group_name_H-M   'P 1'
#
loop_
_entity.id
_entity.type
_entity.pdbx_description
1 polymer ?
#
loop_
_entity_poly.entity_id
_entity_poly.type
_entity_poly.pdbx_seq_one_letter_code
_entity_poly.pdbx_strand_id
1 'polypeptide(L)'
;MKRTHPLWMLLVLTLALALGACSDQAPAAQAQENTIAPYELNQQERDLLSAFGLTEDNALALSFQAPAEAKALFIQVSRLEDGVWENVADSVSGFGMDGPQEDLPDSFAGLLCLEENVDRSLSVHVQSTFGGFANTPQGAAPDLEWTMRSTAFLQETQTIQLDQPIPIALLAYGTGTSMSSLDLQSYFTPEDLAGLDLVQAVTVTFSETL
;
A
#
# COMPACT_ATOMS: atom_id res chain seq x y z
N MET A 1 -11.97 -68.57 -13.40
CA MET A 1 -11.07 -67.44 -13.01
C MET A 1 -11.69 -66.15 -13.51
N LYS A 2 -12.28 -65.34 -12.62
CA LYS A 2 -13.02 -64.10 -12.95
C LYS A 2 -12.03 -62.92 -12.95
N ARG A 3 -11.88 -62.29 -14.13
CA ARG A 3 -11.10 -61.07 -14.31
C ARG A 3 -11.92 -59.86 -13.84
N THR A 4 -11.63 -59.32 -12.66
CA THR A 4 -12.26 -58.12 -12.08
C THR A 4 -11.31 -56.91 -11.90
N HIS A 5 -10.25 -56.83 -12.70
CA HIS A 5 -9.20 -55.80 -12.51
C HIS A 5 -9.35 -54.50 -13.31
N PRO A 6 -10.18 -54.34 -14.37
CA PRO A 6 -10.19 -53.06 -15.09
C PRO A 6 -11.05 -51.98 -14.41
N LEU A 7 -12.02 -52.35 -13.58
CA LEU A 7 -12.93 -51.37 -12.98
C LEU A 7 -12.28 -50.59 -11.81
N TRP A 8 -11.40 -51.23 -11.09
CA TRP A 8 -10.66 -50.61 -9.98
C TRP A 8 -9.59 -49.61 -10.48
N MET A 9 -8.96 -49.92 -11.61
CA MET A 9 -7.97 -49.04 -12.22
C MET A 9 -8.59 -47.73 -12.77
N LEU A 10 -9.83 -47.81 -13.26
CA LEU A 10 -10.57 -46.64 -13.72
C LEU A 10 -11.00 -45.73 -12.56
N LEU A 11 -11.37 -46.30 -11.40
CA LEU A 11 -11.79 -45.55 -10.22
C LEU A 11 -10.60 -44.82 -9.55
N VAL A 12 -9.42 -45.40 -9.56
CA VAL A 12 -8.20 -44.76 -9.02
C VAL A 12 -7.73 -43.62 -9.94
N LEU A 13 -7.91 -43.78 -11.26
CA LEU A 13 -7.52 -42.73 -12.23
C LEU A 13 -8.45 -41.52 -12.16
N THR A 14 -9.76 -41.72 -11.92
CA THR A 14 -10.72 -40.60 -11.75
C THR A 14 -10.51 -39.86 -10.42
N LEU A 15 -10.09 -40.57 -9.37
CA LEU A 15 -9.81 -39.92 -8.08
C LEU A 15 -8.52 -39.08 -8.13
N ALA A 16 -7.51 -39.51 -8.90
CA ALA A 16 -6.27 -38.75 -9.08
C ALA A 16 -6.48 -37.45 -9.87
N LEU A 17 -7.44 -37.41 -10.80
CA LEU A 17 -7.81 -36.23 -11.56
C LEU A 17 -8.63 -35.20 -10.74
N ALA A 18 -9.36 -35.64 -9.72
CA ALA A 18 -10.13 -34.77 -8.83
C ALA A 18 -9.27 -34.03 -7.79
N LEU A 19 -8.06 -34.55 -7.48
CA LEU A 19 -7.12 -33.91 -6.54
C LEU A 19 -6.21 -32.88 -7.20
N GLY A 20 -6.19 -32.79 -8.52
CA GLY A 20 -5.41 -31.79 -9.29
C GLY A 20 -6.11 -30.47 -9.56
N ALA A 21 -7.37 -30.30 -9.16
CA ALA A 21 -8.18 -29.13 -9.49
C ALA A 21 -8.25 -28.03 -8.39
N CYS A 22 -7.36 -28.09 -7.39
CA CYS A 22 -7.27 -27.09 -6.34
C CYS A 22 -5.88 -26.48 -6.30
N SER A 23 -5.47 -25.73 -7.31
CA SER A 23 -4.39 -24.75 -7.21
C SER A 23 -4.30 -23.83 -8.42
N ASP A 24 -5.41 -23.19 -8.78
CA ASP A 24 -5.35 -21.93 -9.54
C ASP A 24 -5.63 -20.77 -8.58
N GLN A 25 -4.88 -20.69 -7.48
CA GLN A 25 -4.58 -19.40 -6.91
C GLN A 25 -3.44 -18.87 -7.78
N ALA A 26 -3.80 -18.00 -8.73
CA ALA A 26 -2.80 -17.15 -9.36
C ALA A 26 -1.99 -16.51 -8.21
N PRO A 27 -0.66 -16.59 -8.23
CA PRO A 27 0.13 -15.91 -7.22
C PRO A 27 -0.31 -14.45 -7.24
N ALA A 28 -0.64 -13.90 -6.06
CA ALA A 28 -0.89 -12.48 -5.92
C ALA A 28 0.20 -11.74 -6.71
N ALA A 29 -0.21 -10.83 -7.59
CA ALA A 29 0.71 -10.15 -8.48
C ALA A 29 1.79 -9.48 -7.62
N GLN A 30 2.97 -10.10 -7.58
CA GLN A 30 4.11 -9.53 -6.89
C GLN A 30 4.59 -8.34 -7.70
N ALA A 31 4.92 -7.25 -7.02
CA ALA A 31 5.55 -6.12 -7.68
C ALA A 31 6.76 -6.60 -8.50
N GLN A 32 7.01 -5.97 -9.63
CA GLN A 32 8.24 -6.20 -10.38
C GLN A 32 9.44 -5.74 -9.55
N GLU A 33 10.62 -6.27 -9.85
CA GLU A 33 11.86 -5.86 -9.16
C GLU A 33 12.03 -4.33 -9.23
N ASN A 34 12.43 -3.75 -8.12
CA ASN A 34 12.69 -2.31 -7.96
C ASN A 34 11.45 -1.44 -8.23
N THR A 35 10.25 -1.92 -7.90
CA THR A 35 9.02 -1.15 -8.10
C THR A 35 8.09 -1.17 -6.89
N ILE A 36 7.23 -0.15 -6.84
CA ILE A 36 6.03 -0.08 -6.04
C ILE A 36 4.83 0.12 -6.96
N ALA A 37 3.76 -0.61 -6.74
CA ALA A 37 2.60 -0.61 -7.62
C ALA A 37 1.30 -0.82 -6.84
N PRO A 38 0.14 -0.39 -7.37
CA PRO A 38 -1.15 -0.80 -6.85
C PRO A 38 -1.25 -2.32 -6.76
N TYR A 39 -1.74 -2.81 -5.61
CA TYR A 39 -2.01 -4.23 -5.43
C TYR A 39 -3.36 -4.58 -6.02
N GLU A 40 -3.38 -5.51 -6.97
CA GLU A 40 -4.60 -5.96 -7.61
C GLU A 40 -5.38 -6.92 -6.69
N LEU A 41 -6.33 -6.38 -5.94
CA LEU A 41 -7.22 -7.17 -5.08
C LEU A 41 -8.11 -8.08 -5.94
N ASN A 42 -8.19 -9.35 -5.58
CA ASN A 42 -9.21 -10.23 -6.12
C ASN A 42 -10.59 -9.95 -5.47
N GLN A 43 -11.65 -10.59 -5.98
CA GLN A 43 -13.02 -10.32 -5.48
C GLN A 43 -13.19 -10.68 -4.00
N GLN A 44 -12.59 -11.76 -3.54
CA GLN A 44 -12.71 -12.19 -2.13
C GLN A 44 -11.99 -11.23 -1.18
N GLU A 45 -10.83 -10.70 -1.59
CA GLU A 45 -10.08 -9.68 -0.86
C GLU A 45 -10.87 -8.37 -0.78
N ARG A 46 -11.46 -7.92 -1.91
CA ARG A 46 -12.33 -6.73 -1.90
C ARG A 46 -13.54 -6.90 -0.98
N ASP A 47 -14.22 -8.05 -1.04
CA ASP A 47 -15.37 -8.33 -0.19
C ASP A 47 -14.98 -8.34 1.29
N LEU A 48 -13.81 -8.91 1.61
CA LEU A 48 -13.28 -8.93 2.97
C LEU A 48 -12.96 -7.53 3.48
N LEU A 49 -12.22 -6.73 2.69
CA LEU A 49 -11.87 -5.35 3.06
C LEU A 49 -13.13 -4.50 3.22
N SER A 50 -14.09 -4.63 2.31
CA SER A 50 -15.38 -3.94 2.40
C SER A 50 -16.17 -4.29 3.67
N ALA A 51 -16.09 -5.54 4.15
CA ALA A 51 -16.71 -5.94 5.42
C ALA A 51 -16.08 -5.24 6.64
N PHE A 52 -14.84 -4.75 6.53
CA PHE A 52 -14.17 -3.91 7.53
C PHE A 52 -14.34 -2.40 7.27
N GLY A 53 -15.11 -2.01 6.25
CA GLY A 53 -15.33 -0.61 5.89
C GLY A 53 -14.23 0.00 5.02
N LEU A 54 -13.28 -0.82 4.55
CA LEU A 54 -12.21 -0.40 3.66
C LEU A 54 -12.67 -0.51 2.21
N THR A 55 -12.60 0.59 1.50
CA THR A 55 -13.02 0.72 0.10
C THR A 55 -11.95 1.46 -0.70
N GLU A 56 -12.05 1.44 -2.01
CA GLU A 56 -11.14 2.18 -2.90
C GLU A 56 -11.18 3.70 -2.66
N ASP A 57 -12.22 4.21 -2.00
CA ASP A 57 -12.33 5.62 -1.66
C ASP A 57 -11.50 6.02 -0.44
N ASN A 58 -11.34 5.13 0.55
CA ASN A 58 -10.69 5.43 1.83
C ASN A 58 -9.48 4.57 2.15
N ALA A 59 -9.12 3.64 1.26
CA ALA A 59 -7.96 2.77 1.45
C ALA A 59 -7.19 2.55 0.16
N LEU A 60 -5.88 2.41 0.29
CA LEU A 60 -4.94 2.09 -0.79
C LEU A 60 -4.14 0.86 -0.38
N ALA A 61 -4.07 -0.12 -1.25
CA ALA A 61 -3.16 -1.27 -1.11
C ALA A 61 -2.10 -1.23 -2.21
N LEU A 62 -0.84 -1.31 -1.81
CA LEU A 62 0.31 -1.34 -2.70
C LEU A 62 1.15 -2.58 -2.45
N SER A 63 1.76 -3.12 -3.49
CA SER A 63 2.84 -4.09 -3.40
C SER A 63 4.15 -3.42 -3.77
N PHE A 64 5.24 -3.86 -3.14
CA PHE A 64 6.57 -3.37 -3.47
C PHE A 64 7.59 -4.49 -3.48
N GLN A 65 8.61 -4.33 -4.31
CA GLN A 65 9.86 -5.08 -4.28
C GLN A 65 11.00 -4.09 -4.43
N ALA A 66 11.67 -3.81 -3.33
CA ALA A 66 12.75 -2.81 -3.27
C ALA A 66 14.03 -3.30 -3.96
N PRO A 67 14.92 -2.38 -4.38
CA PRO A 67 16.28 -2.71 -4.79
C PRO A 67 17.01 -3.53 -3.72
N ALA A 68 17.94 -4.36 -4.16
CA ALA A 68 18.71 -5.25 -3.25
C ALA A 68 19.54 -4.47 -2.21
N GLU A 69 19.91 -3.23 -2.53
CA GLU A 69 20.64 -2.33 -1.65
C GLU A 69 19.77 -1.67 -0.57
N ALA A 70 18.44 -1.70 -0.74
CA ALA A 70 17.53 -1.11 0.24
C ALA A 70 17.57 -1.84 1.56
N LYS A 71 17.78 -1.10 2.65
CA LYS A 71 17.82 -1.60 4.03
C LYS A 71 16.72 -1.05 4.91
N ALA A 72 16.07 0.01 4.47
CA ALA A 72 15.00 0.65 5.21
C ALA A 72 13.88 1.14 4.30
N LEU A 73 12.67 1.17 4.85
CA LEU A 73 11.49 1.81 4.30
C LEU A 73 11.03 2.88 5.29
N PHE A 74 10.97 4.11 4.84
CA PHE A 74 10.39 5.22 5.59
C PHE A 74 9.06 5.62 4.97
N ILE A 75 8.05 5.79 5.81
CA ILE A 75 6.73 6.27 5.42
C ILE A 75 6.47 7.55 6.18
N GLN A 76 6.19 8.61 5.44
CA GLN A 76 6.01 9.93 5.99
C GLN A 76 4.65 10.48 5.63
N VAL A 77 3.93 10.97 6.63
CA VAL A 77 2.72 11.77 6.45
C VAL A 77 3.10 13.22 6.66
N SER A 78 2.80 14.05 5.68
CA SER A 78 3.07 15.49 5.72
C SER A 78 1.78 16.26 5.50
N ARG A 79 1.74 17.48 6.01
CA ARG A 79 0.68 18.46 5.79
C ARG A 79 1.26 19.66 5.04
N LEU A 80 0.49 20.20 4.13
CA LEU A 80 0.86 21.44 3.45
C LEU A 80 0.49 22.63 4.33
N GLU A 81 1.51 23.36 4.82
CA GLU A 81 1.36 24.57 5.63
C GLU A 81 2.13 25.71 4.96
N ASP A 82 1.44 26.79 4.63
CA ASP A 82 2.04 27.96 3.97
C ASP A 82 2.86 27.64 2.67
N GLY A 83 2.42 26.61 1.94
CA GLY A 83 3.07 26.17 0.69
C GLY A 83 4.29 25.25 0.91
N VAL A 84 4.53 24.80 2.14
CA VAL A 84 5.64 23.90 2.48
C VAL A 84 5.08 22.62 3.11
N TRP A 85 5.68 21.47 2.75
CA TRP A 85 5.34 20.20 3.38
C TRP A 85 5.97 20.09 4.77
N GLU A 86 5.13 20.12 5.80
CA GLU A 86 5.53 19.93 7.18
C GLU A 86 5.16 18.51 7.65
N ASN A 87 6.10 17.85 8.34
CA ASN A 87 5.85 16.52 8.84
C ASN A 87 4.81 16.55 9.97
N VAL A 88 3.81 15.68 9.86
CA VAL A 88 2.90 15.42 10.98
C VAL A 88 3.68 14.71 12.09
N ALA A 89 3.46 15.11 13.33
CA ALA A 89 4.16 14.52 14.47
C ALA A 89 4.01 12.98 14.48
N ASP A 90 5.09 12.27 14.80
CA ASP A 90 5.18 10.81 14.80
C ASP A 90 4.86 10.14 13.43
N SER A 91 4.93 10.91 12.34
CA SER A 91 4.58 10.43 11.00
C SER A 91 5.68 9.65 10.29
N VAL A 92 6.90 9.70 10.77
CA VAL A 92 8.00 8.92 10.19
C VAL A 92 8.02 7.54 10.82
N SER A 93 7.50 6.58 10.08
CA SER A 93 7.62 5.17 10.43
C SER A 93 8.76 4.59 9.63
N GLY A 94 9.86 4.29 10.30
CA GLY A 94 11.00 3.58 9.71
C GLY A 94 10.87 2.09 10.02
N PHE A 95 11.09 1.27 9.01
CA PHE A 95 11.23 -0.17 9.13
C PHE A 95 12.53 -0.56 8.44
N GLY A 96 13.45 -1.15 9.16
CA GLY A 96 14.77 -1.44 8.64
C GLY A 96 15.23 -2.86 8.91
N MET A 97 16.18 -3.30 8.11
CA MET A 97 16.88 -4.57 8.27
C MET A 97 18.01 -4.40 9.26
N ASP A 98 17.79 -4.85 10.49
CA ASP A 98 18.82 -4.88 11.52
C ASP A 98 19.22 -6.33 11.80
N GLY A 99 20.46 -6.67 11.54
CA GLY A 99 20.98 -8.02 11.76
C GLY A 99 22.16 -8.41 10.87
N PRO A 100 22.78 -9.59 11.12
CA PRO A 100 23.81 -10.11 10.25
C PRO A 100 23.27 -10.36 8.83
N GLN A 101 24.02 -9.96 7.82
CA GLN A 101 23.64 -10.09 6.39
C GLN A 101 23.25 -11.52 5.99
N GLU A 102 23.83 -12.52 6.63
CA GLU A 102 23.59 -13.94 6.35
C GLU A 102 22.21 -14.45 6.81
N ASP A 103 21.54 -13.70 7.71
CA ASP A 103 20.20 -14.02 8.24
C ASP A 103 19.09 -13.21 7.54
N LEU A 104 19.44 -12.28 6.63
CA LEU A 104 18.49 -11.44 5.96
C LEU A 104 17.96 -12.11 4.69
N PRO A 105 16.66 -11.96 4.35
CA PRO A 105 16.13 -12.40 3.05
C PRO A 105 16.83 -11.69 1.89
N ASP A 106 16.89 -12.35 0.75
CA ASP A 106 17.53 -11.85 -0.48
C ASP A 106 16.80 -10.63 -1.08
N SER A 107 15.56 -10.34 -0.64
CA SER A 107 14.77 -9.24 -1.18
C SER A 107 13.90 -8.58 -0.11
N PHE A 108 13.84 -7.27 -0.15
CA PHE A 108 12.93 -6.47 0.65
C PHE A 108 11.63 -6.23 -0.15
N ALA A 109 10.66 -7.09 0.07
CA ALA A 109 9.37 -7.05 -0.63
C ALA A 109 8.21 -7.11 0.36
N GLY A 110 7.05 -6.61 -0.04
CA GLY A 110 5.89 -6.62 0.84
C GLY A 110 4.65 -5.92 0.30
N LEU A 111 3.71 -5.75 1.21
CA LEU A 111 2.46 -5.01 1.02
C LEU A 111 2.45 -3.80 1.95
N LEU A 112 1.91 -2.70 1.46
CA LEU A 112 1.61 -1.49 2.21
C LEU A 112 0.14 -1.18 2.04
N CYS A 113 -0.56 -0.98 3.16
CA CYS A 113 -1.93 -0.49 3.16
C CYS A 113 -1.97 0.87 3.86
N LEU A 114 -2.64 1.82 3.22
CA LEU A 114 -2.98 3.12 3.78
C LEU A 114 -4.49 3.18 3.97
N GLU A 115 -4.94 3.64 5.13
CA GLU A 115 -6.34 3.83 5.47
C GLU A 115 -6.57 5.26 5.96
N GLU A 116 -7.58 5.91 5.42
CA GLU A 116 -8.09 7.17 5.96
C GLU A 116 -9.19 6.87 6.97
N ASN A 117 -8.96 7.27 8.21
CA ASN A 117 -9.91 7.12 9.31
C ASN A 117 -11.03 8.17 9.26
N VAL A 118 -12.08 7.95 10.04
CA VAL A 118 -13.22 8.87 10.13
C VAL A 118 -12.84 10.28 10.61
N ASP A 119 -11.83 10.36 11.47
CA ASP A 119 -11.25 11.61 11.99
C ASP A 119 -10.21 12.26 11.06
N ARG A 120 -10.07 11.75 9.83
CA ARG A 120 -9.08 12.17 8.83
C ARG A 120 -7.61 11.88 9.20
N SER A 121 -7.37 11.14 10.25
CA SER A 121 -6.05 10.55 10.47
C SER A 121 -5.78 9.46 9.45
N LEU A 122 -4.50 9.18 9.22
CA LEU A 122 -4.07 8.17 8.25
C LEU A 122 -3.39 7.02 8.99
N SER A 123 -3.91 5.81 8.85
CA SER A 123 -3.28 4.60 9.36
C SER A 123 -2.46 3.94 8.26
N VAL A 124 -1.24 3.55 8.60
CA VAL A 124 -0.33 2.86 7.69
C VAL A 124 0.00 1.48 8.24
N HIS A 125 -0.15 0.47 7.43
CA HIS A 125 0.17 -0.91 7.74
C HIS A 125 1.14 -1.45 6.70
N VAL A 126 2.24 -2.04 7.15
CA VAL A 126 3.21 -2.70 6.28
C VAL A 126 3.39 -4.14 6.72
N GLN A 127 3.38 -5.04 5.76
CA GLN A 127 3.77 -6.43 5.93
C GLN A 127 4.84 -6.75 4.90
N SER A 128 6.02 -7.11 5.34
CA SER A 128 7.15 -7.40 4.46
C SER A 128 7.80 -8.74 4.77
N THR A 129 8.78 -9.12 3.94
CA THR A 129 9.64 -10.30 4.17
C THR A 129 10.41 -10.27 5.48
N PHE A 130 10.58 -9.08 6.09
CA PHE A 130 11.30 -8.86 7.35
C PHE A 130 10.38 -8.71 8.57
N GLY A 131 9.07 -8.68 8.37
CA GLY A 131 8.09 -8.45 9.41
C GLY A 131 7.10 -7.37 9.04
N GLY A 132 6.32 -6.92 10.01
CA GLY A 132 5.30 -5.91 9.78
C GLY A 132 5.23 -4.88 10.89
N PHE A 133 4.67 -3.73 10.57
CA PHE A 133 4.31 -2.70 11.53
C PHE A 133 3.00 -2.02 11.15
N ALA A 134 2.38 -1.39 12.13
CA ALA A 134 1.23 -0.51 11.94
C ALA A 134 1.47 0.78 12.71
N ASN A 135 1.16 1.90 12.10
CA ASN A 135 1.25 3.22 12.72
C ASN A 135 0.07 4.09 12.31
N THR A 136 -0.45 4.85 13.25
CA THR A 136 -1.40 5.94 13.00
C THR A 136 -0.79 7.22 13.55
N PRO A 137 -0.18 8.04 12.69
CA PRO A 137 0.42 9.30 13.12
C PRO A 137 -0.57 10.17 13.87
N GLN A 138 -0.15 10.67 15.03
CA GLN A 138 -0.96 11.50 15.93
C GLN A 138 -0.98 12.95 15.46
N GLY A 139 -1.66 13.23 14.39
CA GLY A 139 -1.85 14.59 13.90
C GLY A 139 -3.29 14.74 13.48
N ALA A 140 -4.19 14.91 14.46
CA ALA A 140 -5.59 15.12 14.14
C ALA A 140 -5.75 16.27 13.14
N ALA A 141 -6.55 16.04 12.09
CA ALA A 141 -6.97 17.12 11.23
C ALA A 141 -7.69 18.19 12.07
N PRO A 142 -7.63 19.47 11.68
CA PRO A 142 -8.41 20.50 12.35
C PRO A 142 -9.87 20.09 12.48
N ASP A 143 -10.49 20.37 13.61
CA ASP A 143 -11.92 20.09 13.86
C ASP A 143 -12.78 21.09 13.07
N LEU A 144 -12.91 20.83 11.77
CA LEU A 144 -13.70 21.62 10.83
C LEU A 144 -14.77 20.73 10.18
N GLU A 145 -15.91 21.33 9.87
CA GLU A 145 -16.94 20.65 9.06
C GLU A 145 -16.54 20.64 7.59
N TRP A 146 -15.85 19.57 7.18
CA TRP A 146 -15.44 19.36 5.80
C TRP A 146 -16.65 19.05 4.91
N THR A 147 -16.84 19.86 3.87
CA THR A 147 -17.92 19.67 2.89
C THR A 147 -17.44 19.03 1.61
N MET A 148 -16.13 19.04 1.38
CA MET A 148 -15.52 18.48 0.18
C MET A 148 -14.28 17.70 0.51
N ARG A 149 -14.01 16.68 -0.30
CA ARG A 149 -12.82 15.85 -0.27
C ARG A 149 -12.40 15.51 -1.70
N SER A 150 -11.11 15.52 -1.94
CA SER A 150 -10.49 14.98 -3.14
C SER A 150 -9.30 14.12 -2.74
N THR A 151 -9.10 13.01 -3.42
CA THR A 151 -8.02 12.07 -3.14
C THR A 151 -7.36 11.68 -4.45
N ALA A 152 -6.03 11.65 -4.44
CA ALA A 152 -5.23 11.03 -5.50
C ALA A 152 -4.37 9.94 -4.88
N PHE A 153 -4.55 8.71 -5.31
CA PHE A 153 -3.73 7.56 -4.94
C PHE A 153 -2.82 7.15 -6.08
N LEU A 154 -1.72 6.49 -5.75
CA LEU A 154 -0.84 5.89 -6.74
C LEU A 154 -1.63 4.87 -7.58
N GLN A 155 -1.72 5.12 -8.89
CA GLN A 155 -2.48 4.29 -9.84
C GLN A 155 -1.59 3.49 -10.79
N GLU A 156 -0.32 3.88 -10.90
CA GLU A 156 0.63 3.29 -11.84
C GLU A 156 1.88 2.79 -11.13
N THR A 157 2.51 1.79 -11.71
CA THR A 157 3.80 1.29 -11.21
C THR A 157 4.85 2.39 -11.26
N GLN A 158 5.55 2.57 -10.14
CA GLN A 158 6.68 3.48 -10.01
C GLN A 158 7.97 2.71 -9.76
N THR A 159 9.05 3.15 -10.42
CA THR A 159 10.39 2.62 -10.14
C THR A 159 10.89 3.21 -8.83
N ILE A 160 11.38 2.34 -7.95
CA ILE A 160 11.99 2.74 -6.69
C ILE A 160 13.42 3.24 -6.97
N GLN A 161 13.67 4.50 -6.63
CA GLN A 161 15.00 5.07 -6.55
C GLN A 161 15.34 5.28 -5.08
N LEU A 162 16.50 4.78 -4.64
CA LEU A 162 16.91 4.89 -3.25
C LEU A 162 17.05 6.36 -2.83
N ASP A 163 16.64 6.64 -1.59
CA ASP A 163 16.66 7.97 -0.97
C ASP A 163 15.82 9.05 -1.70
N GLN A 164 14.90 8.61 -2.59
CA GLN A 164 13.95 9.49 -3.24
C GLN A 164 12.53 9.23 -2.72
N PRO A 165 11.79 10.27 -2.29
CA PRO A 165 10.42 10.13 -1.87
C PRO A 165 9.51 9.84 -3.07
N ILE A 166 8.64 8.86 -2.93
CA ILE A 166 7.59 8.51 -3.87
C ILE A 166 6.26 8.90 -3.24
N PRO A 167 5.53 9.89 -3.74
CA PRO A 167 4.19 10.19 -3.27
C PRO A 167 3.24 9.04 -3.64
N ILE A 168 2.55 8.51 -2.64
CA ILE A 168 1.59 7.41 -2.82
C ILE A 168 0.15 7.86 -2.60
N ALA A 169 -0.06 8.96 -1.87
CA ALA A 169 -1.37 9.55 -1.65
C ALA A 169 -1.29 11.07 -1.46
N LEU A 170 -2.24 11.77 -2.03
CA LEU A 170 -2.62 13.14 -1.71
C LEU A 170 -4.09 13.17 -1.32
N LEU A 171 -4.40 13.80 -0.19
CA LEU A 171 -5.75 13.98 0.29
C LEU A 171 -5.97 15.46 0.57
N ALA A 172 -7.02 16.02 0.00
CA ALA A 172 -7.40 17.42 0.24
C ALA A 172 -8.83 17.50 0.74
N TYR A 173 -9.04 18.42 1.64
CA TYR A 173 -10.33 18.70 2.27
C TYR A 173 -10.61 20.19 2.20
N GLY A 174 -11.89 20.53 2.08
CA GLY A 174 -12.32 21.91 2.00
C GLY A 174 -13.71 22.13 2.59
N THR A 175 -13.95 23.38 3.00
CA THR A 175 -15.24 23.87 3.50
C THR A 175 -16.03 24.61 2.41
N GLY A 176 -15.50 24.71 1.19
CA GLY A 176 -16.09 25.39 0.05
C GLY A 176 -17.16 24.60 -0.68
N THR A 177 -17.50 25.03 -1.89
CA THR A 177 -18.51 24.41 -2.75
C THR A 177 -17.96 23.77 -4.01
N SER A 178 -16.66 23.92 -4.28
CA SER A 178 -15.97 23.32 -5.42
C SER A 178 -14.51 23.03 -5.08
N MET A 179 -14.00 21.92 -5.56
CA MET A 179 -12.61 21.51 -5.42
C MET A 179 -12.15 20.91 -6.76
N SER A 180 -10.95 21.21 -7.18
CA SER A 180 -10.33 20.57 -8.35
C SER A 180 -9.94 19.13 -8.02
N SER A 181 -9.88 18.28 -9.05
CA SER A 181 -9.29 16.95 -8.88
C SER A 181 -7.80 17.07 -8.53
N LEU A 182 -7.34 16.24 -7.62
CA LEU A 182 -5.92 16.12 -7.28
C LEU A 182 -5.18 15.26 -8.28
N ASP A 183 -3.89 15.57 -8.43
CA ASP A 183 -2.90 14.73 -9.09
C ASP A 183 -1.73 14.51 -8.12
N LEU A 184 -1.17 13.31 -8.07
CA LEU A 184 0.00 13.01 -7.23
C LEU A 184 1.22 13.87 -7.59
N GLN A 185 1.34 14.31 -8.85
CA GLN A 185 2.41 15.21 -9.28
C GLN A 185 2.37 16.58 -8.61
N SER A 186 1.19 17.01 -8.12
CA SER A 186 1.07 18.25 -7.34
C SER A 186 1.82 18.20 -6.00
N TYR A 187 2.27 17.03 -5.56
CA TYR A 187 3.23 16.93 -4.45
C TYR A 187 4.52 17.72 -4.70
N PHE A 188 4.99 17.73 -5.94
CA PHE A 188 6.22 18.40 -6.35
C PHE A 188 6.00 19.88 -6.72
N THR A 189 4.74 20.31 -6.85
CA THR A 189 4.33 21.69 -7.17
C THR A 189 3.27 22.14 -6.17
N PRO A 190 3.62 22.30 -4.87
CA PRO A 190 2.67 22.58 -3.80
C PRO A 190 1.90 23.91 -4.01
N GLU A 191 2.40 24.82 -4.84
CA GLU A 191 1.69 26.02 -5.26
C GLU A 191 0.38 25.74 -6.00
N ASP A 192 0.24 24.59 -6.67
CA ASP A 192 -0.99 24.16 -7.35
C ASP A 192 -2.09 23.77 -6.35
N LEU A 193 -1.73 23.55 -5.09
CA LEU A 193 -2.62 23.17 -4.01
C LEU A 193 -3.03 24.38 -3.15
N ALA A 194 -2.60 25.57 -3.52
CA ALA A 194 -2.89 26.80 -2.78
C ALA A 194 -4.40 27.06 -2.71
N GLY A 195 -4.87 27.45 -1.51
CA GLY A 195 -6.29 27.77 -1.28
C GLY A 195 -7.15 26.58 -0.87
N LEU A 196 -6.58 25.39 -0.74
CA LEU A 196 -7.24 24.27 -0.08
C LEU A 196 -7.07 24.41 1.45
N ASP A 197 -8.11 24.05 2.21
CA ASP A 197 -8.12 24.26 3.66
C ASP A 197 -7.19 23.29 4.41
N LEU A 198 -7.10 22.04 3.93
CA LEU A 198 -6.19 21.02 4.43
C LEU A 198 -5.73 20.15 3.28
N VAL A 199 -4.41 19.97 3.16
CA VAL A 199 -3.82 18.98 2.25
C VAL A 199 -2.84 18.11 3.02
N GLN A 200 -2.97 16.81 2.85
CA GLN A 200 -2.06 15.80 3.40
C GLN A 200 -1.42 15.01 2.28
N ALA A 201 -0.15 14.69 2.44
CA ALA A 201 0.60 13.82 1.54
C ALA A 201 1.14 12.61 2.30
N VAL A 202 1.16 11.46 1.66
CA VAL A 202 1.88 10.28 2.13
C VAL A 202 2.94 9.94 1.12
N THR A 203 4.18 9.84 1.59
CA THR A 203 5.32 9.42 0.77
C THR A 203 5.96 8.17 1.34
N VAL A 204 6.57 7.38 0.48
CA VAL A 204 7.45 6.27 0.84
C VAL A 204 8.86 6.54 0.31
N THR A 205 9.86 6.20 1.11
CA THR A 205 11.28 6.31 0.73
C THR A 205 11.99 5.02 1.11
N PHE A 206 12.63 4.39 0.15
CA PHE A 206 13.51 3.25 0.40
C PHE A 206 14.93 3.75 0.52
N SER A 207 15.67 3.30 1.53
CA SER A 207 17.01 3.80 1.83
C SER A 207 18.02 2.67 2.00
N GLU A 208 19.28 2.96 1.65
CA GLU A 208 20.44 2.08 1.93
C GLU A 208 20.86 2.12 3.41
N THR A 209 20.36 3.08 4.16
CA THR A 209 20.72 3.28 5.56
C THR A 209 19.48 3.28 6.46
N LEU A 210 19.68 2.87 7.71
CA LEU A 210 18.69 2.94 8.79
C LEU A 210 18.63 4.36 9.37
#